data_92d65baa04db12e253af7ef26758775b
#
_entry.id   92d65baa04db12e253af7ef26758775b
#
_cell.length_a   1.000
_cell.length_b   1.000
_cell.length_c   1.000
_cell.angle_alpha   90.00
_cell.angle_beta   90.00
_cell.angle_gamma   90.00
#
_symmetry.space_group_name_H-M   'P 1'
#
loop_
_entity.id
_entity.type
_entity.pdbx_description
1 polymer ?
#
loop_
_entity_poly.entity_id
_entity_poly.type
_entity_poly.pdbx_seq_one_letter_code
_entity_poly.pdbx_strand_id
1 'polypeptide(L)'
;MGKFACVRKKIMLKYQRCKNSHPRGTRSVAAKSFSAAVSALQLRLRGGKTEELNMAVITMKQLLEAGVHFGHQTRKWNPKMSRYIYAARNDIHIIDLQLTVNLIEKAYNYVAESVKEGKTVLFVGTKKQAQEAIREEAERCGQFYVNSRWLGGTLTNFKTIRSRIDRMVKLEKMEENGEFDLLPKKEVAKLKEEMGKLQTNLNGIRNMNKLPGIMFVVDPHNEDIAVAEARKLNIPIVAITDTNCDPDLIDYVIPGNDDAIRAIKLISSVIANAVIEANQGETAEVAAEEGAEEVQAQEEAPAEEQAE
;
A
#
# COMPACT_ATOMS: atom_id res chain seq x y z
N MET A 1 -37.35 -5.29 -6.86
CA MET A 1 -38.12 -5.62 -5.63
C MET A 1 -39.14 -6.79 -5.78
N GLY A 2 -39.50 -7.28 -6.99
CA GLY A 2 -40.57 -8.28 -7.16
C GLY A 2 -40.21 -9.76 -6.93
N LYS A 3 -38.96 -10.18 -7.07
CA LYS A 3 -38.57 -11.61 -6.99
C LYS A 3 -38.45 -12.14 -5.55
N PHE A 4 -38.08 -11.33 -4.60
CA PHE A 4 -37.92 -11.70 -3.16
C PHE A 4 -39.26 -11.88 -2.43
N ALA A 5 -40.28 -11.09 -2.78
CA ALA A 5 -41.60 -11.20 -2.21
C ALA A 5 -42.31 -12.54 -2.62
N CYS A 6 -42.03 -13.02 -3.84
CA CYS A 6 -42.58 -14.26 -4.34
C CYS A 6 -42.00 -15.51 -3.64
N VAL A 7 -40.71 -15.52 -3.33
CA VAL A 7 -40.03 -16.61 -2.61
C VAL A 7 -40.52 -16.70 -1.17
N ARG A 8 -40.68 -15.55 -0.48
CA ARG A 8 -41.22 -15.49 0.88
C ARG A 8 -42.64 -16.02 0.97
N LYS A 9 -43.49 -15.71 -0.02
CA LYS A 9 -44.87 -16.20 -0.09
C LYS A 9 -44.95 -17.72 -0.34
N LYS A 10 -44.06 -18.29 -1.18
CA LYS A 10 -43.96 -19.73 -1.43
C LYS A 10 -43.49 -20.53 -0.19
N ILE A 11 -42.54 -19.98 0.59
CA ILE A 11 -42.03 -20.63 1.82
C ILE A 11 -43.11 -20.61 2.91
N MET A 12 -43.85 -19.50 3.07
CA MET A 12 -44.94 -19.39 4.04
C MET A 12 -46.09 -20.34 3.71
N LEU A 13 -46.45 -20.50 2.45
CA LEU A 13 -47.52 -21.45 2.00
C LEU A 13 -47.08 -22.91 2.22
N LYS A 14 -45.84 -23.28 2.03
CA LYS A 14 -45.31 -24.61 2.38
C LYS A 14 -45.35 -24.85 3.89
N TYR A 15 -45.02 -23.84 4.71
CA TYR A 15 -45.08 -23.93 6.19
C TYR A 15 -46.52 -24.17 6.68
N GLN A 16 -47.52 -23.47 6.14
CA GLN A 16 -48.92 -23.68 6.49
C GLN A 16 -49.44 -25.06 6.08
N ARG A 17 -48.99 -25.60 4.95
CA ARG A 17 -49.38 -26.96 4.50
C ARG A 17 -48.80 -28.07 5.38
N CYS A 18 -47.57 -27.94 5.87
CA CYS A 18 -46.96 -28.89 6.81
C CYS A 18 -47.60 -28.87 8.20
N LYS A 19 -48.22 -27.74 8.59
CA LYS A 19 -48.85 -27.61 9.92
C LYS A 19 -50.16 -28.39 10.00
N ASN A 20 -50.80 -28.67 8.89
CA ASN A 20 -52.13 -29.30 8.80
C ASN A 20 -52.10 -30.82 8.50
N SER A 21 -50.93 -31.44 8.28
CA SER A 21 -50.85 -32.82 7.76
C SER A 21 -50.19 -33.85 8.73
N HIS A 22 -49.90 -33.52 10.00
CA HIS A 22 -49.26 -34.48 10.91
C HIS A 22 -50.01 -34.65 12.24
N PRO A 23 -50.23 -35.92 12.71
CA PRO A 23 -50.90 -36.21 13.97
C PRO A 23 -50.03 -35.82 15.20
N ARG A 24 -50.72 -35.58 16.32
CA ARG A 24 -50.23 -34.99 17.57
C ARG A 24 -49.25 -35.89 18.36
N GLY A 25 -48.12 -36.30 17.85
CA GLY A 25 -47.22 -37.16 18.60
C GLY A 25 -45.73 -36.92 18.34
N THR A 26 -45.36 -36.36 17.20
CA THR A 26 -43.92 -36.28 16.79
C THR A 26 -43.41 -34.85 16.59
N ARG A 27 -44.01 -33.89 17.29
CA ARG A 27 -43.76 -32.45 17.12
C ARG A 27 -42.41 -31.92 17.64
N SER A 28 -41.66 -32.70 18.44
CA SER A 28 -40.51 -32.15 19.17
C SER A 28 -39.20 -32.08 18.39
N VAL A 29 -38.91 -33.03 17.54
CA VAL A 29 -37.63 -33.14 16.84
C VAL A 29 -37.63 -32.39 15.50
N ALA A 30 -38.69 -32.57 14.69
CA ALA A 30 -38.79 -31.91 13.37
C ALA A 30 -38.98 -30.36 13.50
N ALA A 31 -39.65 -29.89 14.54
CA ALA A 31 -39.84 -28.46 14.78
C ALA A 31 -38.53 -27.78 15.23
N LYS A 32 -37.67 -28.47 16.01
CA LYS A 32 -36.36 -27.96 16.44
C LYS A 32 -35.37 -27.91 15.28
N SER A 33 -35.33 -28.92 14.41
CA SER A 33 -34.45 -28.92 13.20
C SER A 33 -34.85 -27.86 12.17
N PHE A 34 -36.16 -27.63 12.01
CA PHE A 34 -36.64 -26.61 11.09
C PHE A 34 -36.43 -25.19 11.64
N SER A 35 -36.60 -25.00 12.96
CA SER A 35 -36.28 -23.71 13.63
C SER A 35 -34.78 -23.38 13.50
N ALA A 36 -33.90 -24.38 13.69
CA ALA A 36 -32.46 -24.20 13.50
C ALA A 36 -32.08 -23.89 12.05
N ALA A 37 -32.73 -24.52 11.07
CA ALA A 37 -32.50 -24.24 9.66
C ALA A 37 -32.99 -22.85 9.23
N VAL A 38 -34.12 -22.38 9.79
CA VAL A 38 -34.64 -21.03 9.54
C VAL A 38 -33.78 -19.97 10.22
N SER A 39 -33.28 -20.21 11.44
CA SER A 39 -32.35 -19.29 12.09
C SER A 39 -30.98 -19.27 11.41
N ALA A 40 -30.45 -20.39 10.92
CA ALA A 40 -29.23 -20.43 10.11
C ALA A 40 -29.40 -19.73 8.77
N LEU A 41 -30.57 -19.83 8.14
CA LEU A 41 -30.89 -19.09 6.91
C LEU A 41 -31.08 -17.58 7.18
N GLN A 42 -31.65 -17.22 8.32
CA GLN A 42 -31.76 -15.82 8.76
C GLN A 42 -30.38 -15.22 9.15
N LEU A 43 -29.48 -16.00 9.74
CA LEU A 43 -28.09 -15.60 9.96
C LEU A 43 -27.32 -15.45 8.64
N ARG A 44 -27.50 -16.36 7.69
CA ARG A 44 -26.92 -16.22 6.33
C ARG A 44 -27.51 -15.03 5.55
N LEU A 45 -28.78 -14.71 5.72
CA LEU A 45 -29.41 -13.55 5.08
C LEU A 45 -29.11 -12.23 5.81
N ARG A 46 -28.74 -12.28 7.11
CA ARG A 46 -28.18 -11.13 7.85
C ARG A 46 -26.68 -10.96 7.62
N GLY A 47 -25.92 -12.02 7.38
CA GLY A 47 -24.53 -11.97 6.98
C GLY A 47 -24.29 -11.58 5.51
N GLY A 48 -25.35 -11.41 4.71
CA GLY A 48 -25.30 -10.96 3.32
C GLY A 48 -25.45 -9.45 3.13
N LYS A 49 -25.30 -8.68 4.17
CA LYS A 49 -25.03 -7.24 4.19
C LYS A 49 -23.98 -6.97 5.27
N THR A 50 -22.80 -7.46 5.08
CA THR A 50 -21.67 -6.62 5.34
C THR A 50 -21.86 -5.49 4.29
N GLU A 51 -22.50 -4.40 4.66
CA GLU A 51 -21.97 -3.12 4.28
C GLU A 51 -20.51 -3.26 4.71
N GLU A 52 -19.63 -3.59 3.76
CA GLU A 52 -18.28 -3.09 3.81
C GLU A 52 -18.52 -1.62 4.13
N LEU A 53 -18.26 -1.24 5.38
CA LEU A 53 -17.87 0.09 5.73
C LEU A 53 -16.59 0.28 4.90
N ASN A 54 -16.78 0.63 3.62
CA ASN A 54 -15.80 1.36 2.84
C ASN A 54 -15.62 2.65 3.63
N MET A 55 -14.84 2.57 4.69
CA MET A 55 -14.21 3.73 5.26
C MET A 55 -13.33 4.22 4.12
N ALA A 56 -13.83 5.19 3.36
CA ALA A 56 -13.10 5.79 2.27
C ALA A 56 -11.71 6.12 2.81
N VAL A 57 -10.70 5.48 2.26
CA VAL A 57 -9.29 5.59 2.69
C VAL A 57 -8.87 7.06 2.81
N ILE A 58 -9.54 7.91 2.01
CA ILE A 58 -9.38 9.37 2.01
C ILE A 58 -10.68 10.07 1.63
N THR A 59 -10.98 11.17 2.28
CA THR A 59 -12.18 11.97 1.97
C THR A 59 -11.87 13.05 0.94
N MET A 60 -12.85 13.37 0.08
CA MET A 60 -12.73 14.47 -0.89
C MET A 60 -12.41 15.82 -0.21
N LYS A 61 -12.90 16.03 1.02
CA LYS A 61 -12.63 17.24 1.80
C LYS A 61 -11.14 17.37 2.14
N GLN A 62 -10.50 16.29 2.57
CA GLN A 62 -9.05 16.25 2.85
C GLN A 62 -8.22 16.56 1.60
N LEU A 63 -8.59 15.98 0.45
CA LEU A 63 -7.93 16.26 -0.83
C LEU A 63 -8.06 17.74 -1.24
N LEU A 64 -9.22 18.32 -1.03
CA LEU A 64 -9.47 19.73 -1.34
C LEU A 64 -8.65 20.66 -0.43
N GLU A 65 -8.63 20.39 0.88
CA GLU A 65 -7.86 21.15 1.88
C GLU A 65 -6.36 21.06 1.67
N ALA A 66 -5.86 19.90 1.22
CA ALA A 66 -4.47 19.69 0.85
C ALA A 66 -4.09 20.35 -0.48
N GLY A 67 -5.06 20.77 -1.29
CA GLY A 67 -4.82 21.40 -2.59
C GLY A 67 -4.43 20.43 -3.70
N VAL A 68 -4.86 19.16 -3.62
CA VAL A 68 -4.58 18.11 -4.61
C VAL A 68 -5.19 18.41 -5.98
N HIS A 69 -6.27 19.19 -6.02
CA HIS A 69 -7.03 19.54 -7.23
C HIS A 69 -6.33 20.53 -8.16
N PHE A 70 -5.27 21.20 -7.72
CA PHE A 70 -4.52 22.13 -8.56
C PHE A 70 -3.53 21.33 -9.42
N GLY A 71 -3.58 21.57 -10.71
CA GLY A 71 -2.59 21.06 -11.65
C GLY A 71 -1.65 22.16 -12.16
N HIS A 72 -0.88 21.87 -13.17
CA HIS A 72 0.03 22.80 -13.83
C HIS A 72 -0.70 23.80 -14.76
N GLN A 73 0.04 24.77 -15.23
CA GLN A 73 -0.46 25.75 -16.22
C GLN A 73 -0.91 25.07 -17.50
N THR A 74 -1.97 25.62 -18.13
CA THR A 74 -2.57 25.08 -19.37
C THR A 74 -1.57 24.90 -20.53
N ARG A 75 -0.47 25.66 -20.53
CA ARG A 75 0.59 25.53 -21.55
C ARG A 75 1.51 24.31 -21.34
N LYS A 76 1.58 23.78 -20.12
CA LYS A 76 2.49 22.69 -19.73
C LYS A 76 1.71 21.41 -19.43
N TRP A 77 0.82 21.00 -20.29
CA TRP A 77 0.02 19.82 -20.06
C TRP A 77 0.29 18.72 -21.07
N ASN A 78 0.01 17.48 -20.70
CA ASN A 78 0.02 16.35 -21.61
C ASN A 78 -1.41 16.05 -22.07
N PRO A 79 -1.71 15.98 -23.39
CA PRO A 79 -3.04 15.66 -23.90
C PRO A 79 -3.63 14.35 -23.37
N LYS A 80 -2.80 13.37 -23.06
CA LYS A 80 -3.23 12.08 -22.48
C LYS A 80 -3.86 12.22 -21.09
N MET A 81 -3.53 13.31 -20.36
CA MET A 81 -4.10 13.62 -19.05
C MET A 81 -5.50 14.24 -19.14
N SER A 82 -6.03 14.53 -20.34
CA SER A 82 -7.34 15.15 -20.53
C SER A 82 -8.49 14.44 -19.78
N ARG A 83 -8.41 13.12 -19.65
CA ARG A 83 -9.40 12.29 -18.94
C ARG A 83 -9.45 12.52 -17.43
N TYR A 84 -8.42 13.13 -16.84
CA TYR A 84 -8.32 13.41 -15.41
C TYR A 84 -8.52 14.89 -15.07
N ILE A 85 -8.67 15.75 -16.09
CA ILE A 85 -8.85 17.17 -15.93
C ILE A 85 -10.33 17.49 -15.94
N TYR A 86 -10.80 18.12 -14.86
CA TYR A 86 -12.18 18.58 -14.74
C TYR A 86 -12.44 19.85 -15.56
N ALA A 87 -11.58 20.88 -15.41
CA ALA A 87 -11.70 22.17 -16.07
C ALA A 87 -10.36 22.92 -16.06
N ALA A 88 -10.30 24.05 -16.79
CA ALA A 88 -9.23 25.01 -16.68
C ALA A 88 -9.78 26.33 -16.11
N ARG A 89 -9.11 26.92 -15.10
CA ARG A 89 -9.47 28.19 -14.49
C ARG A 89 -8.21 29.02 -14.21
N ASN A 90 -8.22 30.27 -14.61
CA ASN A 90 -7.09 31.18 -14.44
C ASN A 90 -5.75 30.59 -14.99
N ASP A 91 -5.79 30.02 -16.20
CA ASP A 91 -4.65 29.37 -16.86
C ASP A 91 -4.05 28.16 -16.10
N ILE A 92 -4.76 27.60 -15.13
CA ILE A 92 -4.37 26.40 -14.37
C ILE A 92 -5.42 25.32 -14.60
N HIS A 93 -4.97 24.09 -14.83
CA HIS A 93 -5.85 22.92 -14.88
C HIS A 93 -6.32 22.53 -13.49
N ILE A 94 -7.59 22.13 -13.39
CA ILE A 94 -8.20 21.59 -12.18
C ILE A 94 -8.39 20.08 -12.40
N ILE A 95 -7.85 19.28 -11.50
CA ILE A 95 -7.94 17.83 -11.53
C ILE A 95 -9.27 17.37 -10.93
N ASP A 96 -9.87 16.32 -11.48
CA ASP A 96 -11.11 15.73 -10.99
C ASP A 96 -10.84 14.88 -9.74
N LEU A 97 -11.22 15.41 -8.57
CA LEU A 97 -11.05 14.73 -7.29
C LEU A 97 -11.91 13.48 -7.12
N GLN A 98 -13.05 13.37 -7.84
CA GLN A 98 -13.88 12.16 -7.77
C GLN A 98 -13.15 10.96 -8.37
N LEU A 99 -12.47 11.18 -9.50
CA LEU A 99 -11.62 10.16 -10.10
C LEU A 99 -10.40 9.87 -9.22
N THR A 100 -9.81 10.91 -8.61
CA THR A 100 -8.65 10.76 -7.73
C THR A 100 -8.95 9.86 -6.53
N VAL A 101 -10.09 10.02 -5.85
CA VAL A 101 -10.49 9.16 -4.72
C VAL A 101 -10.55 7.71 -5.13
N ASN A 102 -11.26 7.40 -6.22
CA ASN A 102 -11.41 6.03 -6.71
C ASN A 102 -10.08 5.39 -7.13
N LEU A 103 -9.17 6.19 -7.67
CA LEU A 103 -7.85 5.71 -8.11
C LEU A 103 -6.88 5.53 -6.94
N ILE A 104 -6.99 6.37 -5.91
CA ILE A 104 -6.25 6.19 -4.66
C ILE A 104 -6.68 4.89 -3.98
N GLU A 105 -7.99 4.59 -3.90
CA GLU A 105 -8.49 3.34 -3.32
C GLU A 105 -7.96 2.11 -4.07
N LYS A 106 -7.93 2.17 -5.39
CA LYS A 106 -7.34 1.08 -6.20
C LYS A 106 -5.86 0.90 -5.94
N ALA A 107 -5.12 2.01 -5.88
CA ALA A 107 -3.69 1.99 -5.59
C ALA A 107 -3.40 1.46 -4.17
N TYR A 108 -4.20 1.89 -3.19
CA TYR A 108 -4.14 1.44 -1.80
C TYR A 108 -4.31 -0.08 -1.69
N ASN A 109 -5.39 -0.61 -2.26
CA ASN A 109 -5.69 -2.03 -2.22
C ASN A 109 -4.59 -2.86 -2.91
N TYR A 110 -4.11 -2.39 -4.07
CA TYR A 110 -3.02 -3.06 -4.78
C TYR A 110 -1.72 -3.10 -3.96
N VAL A 111 -1.34 -1.98 -3.33
CA VAL A 111 -0.14 -1.92 -2.47
C VAL A 111 -0.32 -2.84 -1.27
N ALA A 112 -1.47 -2.81 -0.60
CA ALA A 112 -1.75 -3.66 0.55
C ALA A 112 -1.69 -5.16 0.19
N GLU A 113 -2.31 -5.58 -0.92
CA GLU A 113 -2.24 -6.98 -1.39
C GLU A 113 -0.81 -7.41 -1.73
N SER A 114 -0.07 -6.56 -2.44
CA SER A 114 1.30 -6.86 -2.84
C SER A 114 2.28 -6.91 -1.65
N VAL A 115 2.06 -6.08 -0.63
CA VAL A 115 2.88 -6.14 0.60
C VAL A 115 2.56 -7.40 1.40
N LYS A 116 1.31 -7.84 1.46
CA LYS A 116 0.92 -9.16 2.02
C LYS A 116 1.58 -10.34 1.30
N GLU A 117 1.93 -10.19 0.03
CA GLU A 117 2.74 -11.16 -0.71
C GLU A 117 4.25 -11.10 -0.39
N GLY A 118 4.66 -10.28 0.56
CA GLY A 118 6.06 -10.06 0.95
C GLY A 118 6.86 -9.17 0.01
N LYS A 119 6.20 -8.38 -0.85
CA LYS A 119 6.87 -7.42 -1.73
C LYS A 119 7.22 -6.15 -0.99
N THR A 120 8.41 -5.61 -1.24
CA THR A 120 8.86 -4.33 -0.67
C THR A 120 8.50 -3.16 -1.58
N VAL A 121 8.28 -1.99 -0.99
CA VAL A 121 7.95 -0.75 -1.69
C VAL A 121 9.15 0.19 -1.69
N LEU A 122 9.45 0.79 -2.84
CA LEU A 122 10.45 1.84 -2.97
C LEU A 122 9.77 3.18 -3.22
N PHE A 123 9.91 4.10 -2.29
CA PHE A 123 9.41 5.47 -2.41
C PHE A 123 10.43 6.35 -3.14
N VAL A 124 10.00 7.04 -4.21
CA VAL A 124 10.87 7.89 -5.03
C VAL A 124 10.27 9.28 -5.16
N GLY A 125 11.06 10.29 -4.80
CA GLY A 125 10.65 11.69 -4.94
C GLY A 125 11.81 12.61 -4.70
N THR A 126 12.45 13.07 -5.78
CA THR A 126 13.63 13.96 -5.71
C THR A 126 13.25 15.44 -5.72
N LYS A 127 11.99 15.77 -6.00
CA LYS A 127 11.46 17.14 -5.97
C LYS A 127 11.58 17.71 -4.55
N LYS A 128 12.05 18.94 -4.41
CA LYS A 128 12.27 19.58 -3.09
C LYS A 128 11.07 19.50 -2.15
N GLN A 129 9.87 19.62 -2.72
CA GLN A 129 8.61 19.55 -1.99
C GLN A 129 8.28 18.13 -1.48
N ALA A 130 8.84 17.10 -2.16
CA ALA A 130 8.59 15.69 -1.85
C ALA A 130 9.62 15.07 -0.91
N GLN A 131 10.85 15.58 -0.89
CA GLN A 131 12.01 14.96 -0.22
C GLN A 131 11.77 14.60 1.24
N GLU A 132 11.18 15.52 2.01
CA GLU A 132 10.95 15.32 3.44
C GLU A 132 9.76 14.39 3.68
N ALA A 133 8.65 14.62 2.97
CA ALA A 133 7.46 13.78 3.08
C ALA A 133 7.74 12.32 2.73
N ILE A 134 8.48 12.07 1.65
CA ILE A 134 8.88 10.73 1.24
C ILE A 134 9.77 10.05 2.28
N ARG A 135 10.74 10.78 2.85
CA ARG A 135 11.59 10.23 3.90
C ARG A 135 10.80 9.85 5.14
N GLU A 136 9.99 10.79 5.67
CA GLU A 136 9.21 10.57 6.89
C GLU A 136 8.25 9.37 6.75
N GLU A 137 7.53 9.29 5.62
CA GLU A 137 6.53 8.25 5.41
C GLU A 137 7.16 6.87 5.13
N ALA A 138 8.29 6.83 4.41
CA ALA A 138 9.02 5.60 4.17
C ALA A 138 9.67 5.06 5.45
N GLU A 139 10.27 5.93 6.28
CA GLU A 139 10.80 5.56 7.59
C GLU A 139 9.69 5.06 8.53
N ARG A 140 8.50 5.70 8.50
CA ARG A 140 7.34 5.31 9.31
C ARG A 140 6.83 3.91 8.99
N CYS A 141 6.83 3.52 7.72
CA CYS A 141 6.39 2.18 7.29
C CYS A 141 7.52 1.16 7.13
N GLY A 142 8.77 1.53 7.46
CA GLY A 142 9.93 0.64 7.39
C GLY A 142 10.34 0.25 5.97
N GLN A 143 9.99 1.05 4.96
CA GLN A 143 10.28 0.81 3.55
C GLN A 143 11.45 1.67 3.04
N PHE A 144 11.86 1.40 1.80
CA PHE A 144 13.01 2.06 1.18
C PHE A 144 12.61 3.37 0.50
N TYR A 145 13.54 4.33 0.42
CA TYR A 145 13.30 5.60 -0.26
C TYR A 145 14.50 6.14 -1.01
N VAL A 146 14.22 6.96 -2.03
CA VAL A 146 15.19 7.82 -2.73
C VAL A 146 14.61 9.22 -2.78
N ASN A 147 15.17 10.14 -2.00
CA ASN A 147 14.64 11.49 -1.85
C ASN A 147 15.57 12.59 -2.36
N SER A 148 16.82 12.29 -2.71
CA SER A 148 17.79 13.31 -3.15
C SER A 148 17.96 13.31 -4.66
N ARG A 149 18.64 12.32 -5.22
CA ARG A 149 18.88 12.19 -6.65
C ARG A 149 18.79 10.73 -7.06
N TRP A 150 18.02 10.46 -8.11
CA TRP A 150 18.04 9.14 -8.73
C TRP A 150 19.36 8.93 -9.47
N LEU A 151 20.10 7.91 -9.13
CA LEU A 151 21.31 7.53 -9.83
C LEU A 151 20.95 6.57 -10.97
N GLY A 152 21.30 6.92 -12.21
CA GLY A 152 21.06 6.02 -13.33
C GLY A 152 21.65 4.64 -13.08
N GLY A 153 20.86 3.58 -13.26
CA GLY A 153 21.24 2.22 -12.96
C GLY A 153 20.91 1.75 -11.54
N THR A 154 20.17 2.52 -10.75
CA THR A 154 19.80 2.14 -9.36
C THR A 154 19.09 0.79 -9.31
N LEU A 155 18.22 0.49 -10.25
CA LEU A 155 17.55 -0.81 -10.36
C LEU A 155 18.22 -1.71 -11.40
N THR A 156 18.53 -1.19 -12.57
CA THR A 156 19.07 -1.98 -13.70
C THR A 156 20.52 -2.44 -13.48
N ASN A 157 21.29 -1.72 -12.68
CA ASN A 157 22.65 -2.07 -12.28
C ASN A 157 22.79 -2.18 -10.75
N PHE A 158 21.83 -2.86 -10.14
CA PHE A 158 21.72 -2.98 -8.69
C PHE A 158 22.99 -3.53 -8.01
N LYS A 159 23.71 -4.46 -8.65
CA LYS A 159 24.98 -5.00 -8.13
C LYS A 159 26.01 -3.90 -7.89
N THR A 160 26.15 -2.95 -8.81
CA THR A 160 27.09 -1.82 -8.67
C THR A 160 26.61 -0.86 -7.56
N ILE A 161 25.33 -0.59 -7.49
CA ILE A 161 24.76 0.25 -6.40
C ILE A 161 25.01 -0.41 -5.06
N ARG A 162 24.81 -1.71 -4.93
CA ARG A 162 25.11 -2.44 -3.69
C ARG A 162 26.57 -2.32 -3.28
N SER A 163 27.50 -2.46 -4.22
CA SER A 163 28.93 -2.23 -3.96
C SER A 163 29.23 -0.79 -3.47
N ARG A 164 28.47 0.22 -3.94
CA ARG A 164 28.59 1.60 -3.45
C ARG A 164 28.03 1.76 -2.03
N ILE A 165 26.95 1.06 -1.71
CA ILE A 165 26.40 1.01 -0.35
C ILE A 165 27.41 0.34 0.60
N ASP A 166 28.02 -0.78 0.19
CA ASP A 166 29.04 -1.46 0.98
C ASP A 166 30.27 -0.56 1.21
N ARG A 167 30.63 0.24 0.20
CA ARG A 167 31.68 1.27 0.34
C ARG A 167 31.30 2.35 1.36
N MET A 168 30.04 2.81 1.34
CA MET A 168 29.53 3.78 2.32
C MET A 168 29.63 3.24 3.75
N VAL A 169 29.14 2.01 3.97
CA VAL A 169 29.19 1.33 5.27
C VAL A 169 30.64 1.15 5.73
N LYS A 170 31.56 0.84 4.80
CA LYS A 170 32.97 0.71 5.13
C LYS A 170 33.58 2.04 5.57
N LEU A 171 33.26 3.15 4.92
CA LEU A 171 33.75 4.47 5.30
C LEU A 171 33.21 4.91 6.67
N GLU A 172 31.94 4.62 6.97
CA GLU A 172 31.35 4.88 8.28
C GLU A 172 32.09 4.11 9.39
N LYS A 173 32.35 2.82 9.17
CA LYS A 173 33.13 2.01 10.12
C LYS A 173 34.55 2.50 10.31
N MET A 174 35.22 2.99 9.27
CA MET A 174 36.56 3.60 9.37
C MET A 174 36.52 4.89 10.20
N GLU A 175 35.45 5.68 10.12
CA GLU A 175 35.26 6.86 10.94
C GLU A 175 35.03 6.49 12.42
N GLU A 176 34.12 5.52 12.67
CA GLU A 176 33.81 5.00 14.01
C GLU A 176 35.06 4.39 14.71
N ASN A 177 35.89 3.69 13.95
CA ASN A 177 37.13 3.06 14.46
C ASN A 177 38.28 4.06 14.68
N GLY A 178 38.12 5.35 14.31
CA GLY A 178 39.16 6.33 14.40
C GLY A 178 40.31 6.17 13.38
N GLU A 179 40.11 5.35 12.33
CA GLU A 179 41.14 5.13 11.30
C GLU A 179 41.46 6.42 10.52
N PHE A 180 40.54 7.39 10.50
CA PHE A 180 40.76 8.67 9.84
C PHE A 180 41.85 9.51 10.55
N ASP A 181 42.13 9.31 11.84
CA ASP A 181 43.18 10.04 12.58
C ASP A 181 44.57 9.61 12.17
N LEU A 182 44.70 8.41 11.59
CA LEU A 182 45.97 7.88 11.07
C LEU A 182 46.31 8.36 9.65
N LEU A 183 45.36 8.99 8.97
CA LEU A 183 45.49 9.40 7.57
C LEU A 183 45.85 10.89 7.44
N PRO A 184 46.53 11.29 6.34
CA PRO A 184 46.78 12.70 6.06
C PRO A 184 45.46 13.49 5.92
N LYS A 185 45.42 14.71 6.50
CA LYS A 185 44.22 15.57 6.51
C LYS A 185 43.55 15.74 5.13
N LYS A 186 44.37 15.79 4.04
CA LYS A 186 43.85 15.92 2.66
C LYS A 186 43.10 14.70 2.21
N GLU A 187 43.52 13.51 2.61
CA GLU A 187 42.83 12.24 2.28
C GLU A 187 41.54 12.09 3.09
N VAL A 188 41.60 12.40 4.37
CA VAL A 188 40.41 12.42 5.24
C VAL A 188 39.32 13.33 4.66
N ALA A 189 39.70 14.55 4.23
CA ALA A 189 38.72 15.46 3.62
C ALA A 189 38.05 14.88 2.38
N LYS A 190 38.79 14.17 1.51
CA LYS A 190 38.22 13.50 0.32
C LYS A 190 37.30 12.34 0.69
N LEU A 191 37.70 11.52 1.66
CA LEU A 191 36.87 10.37 2.13
C LEU A 191 35.59 10.86 2.78
N LYS A 192 35.63 11.92 3.59
CA LYS A 192 34.46 12.55 4.19
C LYS A 192 33.52 13.16 3.14
N GLU A 193 34.08 13.79 2.10
CA GLU A 193 33.28 14.30 0.99
C GLU A 193 32.61 13.16 0.19
N GLU A 194 33.35 12.07 -0.08
CA GLU A 194 32.81 10.86 -0.73
C GLU A 194 31.69 10.27 0.12
N MET A 195 31.92 10.07 1.41
CA MET A 195 30.94 9.52 2.36
C MET A 195 29.68 10.37 2.40
N GLY A 196 29.78 11.69 2.53
CA GLY A 196 28.62 12.58 2.55
C GLY A 196 27.79 12.53 1.27
N LYS A 197 28.44 12.42 0.08
CA LYS A 197 27.74 12.23 -1.19
C LYS A 197 26.99 10.89 -1.26
N LEU A 198 27.61 9.81 -0.77
CA LEU A 198 26.99 8.49 -0.74
C LEU A 198 25.82 8.45 0.24
N GLN A 199 25.98 8.98 1.44
CA GLN A 199 24.92 9.07 2.44
C GLN A 199 23.71 9.85 1.93
N THR A 200 23.93 11.01 1.31
CA THR A 200 22.84 11.82 0.78
C THR A 200 22.00 11.08 -0.26
N ASN A 201 22.62 10.26 -1.11
CA ASN A 201 21.92 9.63 -2.23
C ASN A 201 21.46 8.19 -1.97
N LEU A 202 22.14 7.45 -1.08
CA LEU A 202 21.96 6.00 -0.92
C LEU A 202 21.44 5.58 0.46
N ASN A 203 21.34 6.50 1.42
CA ASN A 203 20.95 6.15 2.79
C ASN A 203 19.59 5.46 2.85
N GLY A 204 18.61 5.93 2.10
CA GLY A 204 17.27 5.35 2.09
C GLY A 204 17.17 3.94 1.51
N ILE A 205 18.19 3.48 0.77
CA ILE A 205 18.25 2.12 0.20
C ILE A 205 19.35 1.25 0.83
N ARG A 206 19.91 1.70 1.96
CA ARG A 206 21.01 1.01 2.67
C ARG A 206 20.73 -0.46 2.94
N ASN A 207 19.53 -0.76 3.43
CA ASN A 207 19.12 -2.11 3.82
C ASN A 207 18.44 -2.91 2.70
N MET A 208 18.34 -2.34 1.50
CA MET A 208 17.72 -3.01 0.36
C MET A 208 18.64 -4.07 -0.21
N ASN A 209 18.33 -5.35 0.07
CA ASN A 209 19.12 -6.50 -0.41
C ASN A 209 18.59 -7.10 -1.72
N LYS A 210 17.32 -6.85 -2.04
CA LYS A 210 16.63 -7.34 -3.23
C LYS A 210 15.99 -6.17 -3.97
N LEU A 211 15.67 -6.34 -5.24
CA LEU A 211 14.90 -5.37 -6.00
C LEU A 211 13.51 -5.20 -5.37
N PRO A 212 12.97 -3.97 -5.36
CA PRO A 212 11.63 -3.71 -4.83
C PRO A 212 10.57 -4.35 -5.71
N GLY A 213 9.47 -4.80 -5.10
CA GLY A 213 8.35 -5.36 -5.82
C GLY A 213 7.38 -4.30 -6.36
N ILE A 214 7.40 -3.09 -5.79
CA ILE A 214 6.57 -1.94 -6.19
C ILE A 214 7.41 -0.68 -6.10
N MET A 215 7.15 0.27 -6.99
CA MET A 215 7.75 1.61 -6.94
C MET A 215 6.65 2.67 -6.82
N PHE A 216 6.70 3.48 -5.74
CA PHE A 216 5.85 4.66 -5.58
C PHE A 216 6.63 5.90 -6.00
N VAL A 217 6.12 6.67 -6.97
CA VAL A 217 6.83 7.81 -7.56
C VAL A 217 6.02 9.09 -7.40
N VAL A 218 6.69 10.15 -6.99
CA VAL A 218 6.15 11.52 -7.01
C VAL A 218 6.73 12.25 -8.22
N ASP A 219 5.87 12.75 -9.09
CA ASP A 219 6.23 13.43 -10.34
C ASP A 219 7.04 12.54 -11.31
N PRO A 220 6.37 11.62 -12.02
CA PRO A 220 7.03 10.74 -13.00
C PRO A 220 7.69 11.48 -14.16
N HIS A 221 7.31 12.72 -14.42
CA HIS A 221 7.94 13.52 -15.47
C HIS A 221 9.38 13.94 -15.10
N ASN A 222 9.61 14.22 -13.81
CA ASN A 222 10.94 14.53 -13.29
C ASN A 222 11.78 13.25 -13.08
N GLU A 223 11.13 12.14 -12.76
CA GLU A 223 11.75 10.84 -12.47
C GLU A 223 11.71 9.88 -13.68
N ASP A 224 11.87 10.40 -14.90
CA ASP A 224 11.79 9.66 -16.17
C ASP A 224 12.74 8.45 -16.20
N ILE A 225 13.96 8.59 -15.67
CA ILE A 225 14.97 7.52 -15.60
C ILE A 225 14.50 6.40 -14.66
N ALA A 226 13.95 6.76 -13.50
CA ALA A 226 13.44 5.79 -12.52
C ALA A 226 12.27 4.98 -13.11
N VAL A 227 11.33 5.66 -13.77
CA VAL A 227 10.19 5.05 -14.45
C VAL A 227 10.65 4.11 -15.57
N ALA A 228 11.60 4.55 -16.40
CA ALA A 228 12.14 3.72 -17.49
C ALA A 228 12.85 2.46 -16.97
N GLU A 229 13.61 2.57 -15.87
CA GLU A 229 14.26 1.42 -15.24
C GLU A 229 13.25 0.43 -14.63
N ALA A 230 12.22 0.91 -13.94
CA ALA A 230 11.19 0.06 -13.37
C ALA A 230 10.42 -0.71 -14.45
N ARG A 231 10.02 -0.02 -15.51
CA ARG A 231 9.35 -0.67 -16.66
C ARG A 231 10.22 -1.70 -17.35
N LYS A 232 11.53 -1.47 -17.48
CA LYS A 232 12.47 -2.45 -18.04
C LYS A 232 12.56 -3.73 -17.20
N LEU A 233 12.35 -3.62 -15.89
CA LEU A 233 12.38 -4.74 -14.97
C LEU A 233 10.98 -5.28 -14.65
N ASN A 234 9.92 -4.77 -15.29
CA ASN A 234 8.52 -5.10 -15.02
C ASN A 234 8.12 -4.90 -13.55
N ILE A 235 8.66 -3.86 -12.91
CA ILE A 235 8.26 -3.46 -11.57
C ILE A 235 7.04 -2.54 -11.68
N PRO A 236 5.90 -2.88 -11.07
CA PRO A 236 4.70 -2.05 -11.12
C PRO A 236 4.94 -0.68 -10.48
N ILE A 237 4.39 0.35 -11.13
CA ILE A 237 4.57 1.75 -10.74
C ILE A 237 3.25 2.33 -10.27
N VAL A 238 3.23 2.81 -9.04
CA VAL A 238 2.18 3.66 -8.48
C VAL A 238 2.71 5.08 -8.46
N ALA A 239 2.02 6.06 -9.04
CA ALA A 239 2.57 7.41 -9.07
C ALA A 239 1.55 8.52 -8.87
N ILE A 240 1.98 9.58 -8.16
CA ILE A 240 1.27 10.87 -8.16
C ILE A 240 1.59 11.56 -9.49
N THR A 241 0.55 11.81 -10.28
CA THR A 241 0.68 12.39 -11.62
C THR A 241 -0.03 13.71 -11.70
N ASP A 242 0.69 14.75 -12.03
CA ASP A 242 0.10 16.03 -12.40
C ASP A 242 -0.22 16.07 -13.91
N THR A 243 -0.80 17.16 -14.37
CA THR A 243 -1.29 17.36 -15.74
C THR A 243 -0.19 17.37 -16.82
N ASN A 244 1.08 17.45 -16.46
CA ASN A 244 2.26 17.41 -17.34
C ASN A 244 2.83 16.00 -17.59
N CYS A 245 2.35 14.99 -16.86
CA CYS A 245 2.87 13.63 -16.89
C CYS A 245 2.28 12.77 -18.02
N ASP A 246 2.95 11.67 -18.38
CA ASP A 246 2.40 10.64 -19.27
C ASP A 246 1.82 9.49 -18.44
N PRO A 247 0.48 9.32 -18.40
CA PRO A 247 -0.16 8.28 -17.61
C PRO A 247 0.03 6.87 -18.19
N ASP A 248 0.39 6.71 -19.47
CA ASP A 248 0.54 5.39 -20.10
C ASP A 248 1.79 4.63 -19.62
N LEU A 249 2.72 5.34 -18.98
CA LEU A 249 3.93 4.75 -18.40
C LEU A 249 3.71 4.18 -16.99
N ILE A 250 2.52 4.39 -16.39
CA ILE A 250 2.24 4.14 -15.00
C ILE A 250 1.10 3.15 -14.90
N ASP A 251 1.24 2.15 -14.02
CA ASP A 251 0.24 1.12 -13.85
C ASP A 251 -0.93 1.60 -12.96
N TYR A 252 -0.61 2.32 -11.88
CA TYR A 252 -1.59 2.90 -10.97
C TYR A 252 -1.41 4.41 -10.87
N VAL A 253 -2.19 5.11 -11.67
CA VAL A 253 -2.16 6.58 -11.77
C VAL A 253 -2.98 7.19 -10.63
N ILE A 254 -2.39 8.09 -9.86
CA ILE A 254 -3.05 8.92 -8.86
C ILE A 254 -3.00 10.37 -9.34
N PRO A 255 -4.05 10.88 -9.99
CA PRO A 255 -4.06 12.26 -10.45
C PRO A 255 -4.04 13.22 -9.26
N GLY A 256 -3.08 14.11 -9.21
CA GLY A 256 -2.93 15.02 -8.08
C GLY A 256 -1.77 15.99 -8.24
N ASN A 257 -1.79 17.03 -7.42
CA ASN A 257 -0.76 18.05 -7.38
C ASN A 257 0.55 17.50 -6.80
N ASP A 258 1.62 17.62 -7.55
CA ASP A 258 2.97 17.20 -7.17
C ASP A 258 3.87 18.37 -6.71
N ASP A 259 3.34 19.61 -6.67
CA ASP A 259 4.04 20.80 -6.19
C ASP A 259 3.67 21.17 -4.74
N ALA A 260 2.50 20.75 -4.27
CA ALA A 260 2.01 21.07 -2.94
C ALA A 260 2.51 20.07 -1.89
N ILE A 261 3.36 20.50 -0.95
CA ILE A 261 3.88 19.66 0.14
C ILE A 261 2.76 18.92 0.88
N ARG A 262 1.63 19.59 1.16
CA ARG A 262 0.48 18.98 1.84
C ARG A 262 -0.18 17.88 1.03
N ALA A 263 -0.29 18.05 -0.29
CA ALA A 263 -0.86 17.06 -1.20
C ALA A 263 0.03 15.81 -1.28
N ILE A 264 1.34 16.00 -1.46
CA ILE A 264 2.31 14.93 -1.49
C ILE A 264 2.31 14.16 -0.17
N LYS A 265 2.39 14.86 0.98
CA LYS A 265 2.38 14.23 2.30
C LYS A 265 1.10 13.43 2.54
N LEU A 266 -0.06 13.97 2.18
CA LEU A 266 -1.34 13.31 2.34
C LEU A 266 -1.40 11.99 1.54
N ILE A 267 -1.05 12.02 0.25
CA ILE A 267 -1.10 10.82 -0.60
C ILE A 267 -0.02 9.82 -0.19
N SER A 268 1.20 10.29 0.11
CA SER A 268 2.28 9.41 0.60
C SER A 268 1.91 8.72 1.91
N SER A 269 1.24 9.43 2.84
CA SER A 269 0.77 8.86 4.11
C SER A 269 -0.29 7.77 3.90
N VAL A 270 -1.18 7.95 2.91
CA VAL A 270 -2.18 6.93 2.54
C VAL A 270 -1.49 5.64 2.06
N ILE A 271 -0.50 5.77 1.17
CA ILE A 271 0.24 4.60 0.67
C ILE A 271 1.06 3.95 1.80
N ALA A 272 1.69 4.74 2.67
CA ALA A 272 2.40 4.20 3.84
C ALA A 272 1.46 3.48 4.82
N ASN A 273 0.22 3.96 5.00
CA ASN A 273 -0.79 3.28 5.80
C ASN A 273 -1.19 1.93 5.20
N ALA A 274 -1.29 1.82 3.86
CA ALA A 274 -1.54 0.54 3.19
C ALA A 274 -0.44 -0.50 3.52
N VAL A 275 0.83 -0.05 3.55
CA VAL A 275 1.96 -0.91 3.92
C VAL A 275 1.89 -1.33 5.39
N ILE A 276 1.59 -0.39 6.30
CA ILE A 276 1.50 -0.67 7.74
C ILE A 276 0.35 -1.63 8.04
N GLU A 277 -0.81 -1.43 7.42
CA GLU A 277 -1.98 -2.29 7.61
C GLU A 277 -1.70 -3.72 7.10
N ALA A 278 -1.03 -3.86 5.95
CA ALA A 278 -0.63 -5.15 5.43
C ALA A 278 0.33 -5.88 6.37
N ASN A 279 1.35 -5.19 6.89
CA ASN A 279 2.32 -5.78 7.83
C ASN A 279 1.69 -6.13 9.19
N GLN A 280 0.72 -5.36 9.68
CA GLN A 280 0.00 -5.68 10.92
C GLN A 280 -0.91 -6.89 10.76
N GLY A 281 -1.47 -7.09 9.56
CA GLY A 281 -2.24 -8.29 9.21
C GLY A 281 -1.36 -9.55 9.30
N GLU A 282 -0.17 -9.53 8.71
CA GLU A 282 0.78 -10.65 8.78
C GLU A 282 1.20 -10.99 10.21
N THR A 283 1.53 -9.97 11.03
CA THR A 283 1.92 -10.22 12.43
C THR A 283 0.78 -10.80 13.25
N ALA A 284 -0.47 -10.46 12.95
CA ALA A 284 -1.63 -11.02 13.62
C ALA A 284 -1.94 -12.45 13.16
N GLU A 285 -1.73 -12.77 11.89
CA GLU A 285 -1.91 -14.12 11.33
C GLU A 285 -0.83 -15.08 11.84
N VAL A 286 0.45 -14.68 11.84
CA VAL A 286 1.57 -15.48 12.38
C VAL A 286 1.38 -15.73 13.89
N ALA A 287 0.97 -14.73 14.66
CA ALA A 287 0.69 -14.91 16.08
C ALA A 287 -0.52 -15.82 16.35
N ALA A 288 -1.49 -15.86 15.43
CA ALA A 288 -2.64 -16.77 15.53
C ALA A 288 -2.27 -18.21 15.15
N GLU A 289 -1.37 -18.40 14.17
CA GLU A 289 -0.85 -19.72 13.78
C GLU A 289 0.06 -20.31 14.88
N GLU A 290 0.99 -19.53 15.44
CA GLU A 290 1.85 -19.96 16.55
C GLU A 290 1.01 -20.30 17.80
N GLY A 291 -0.03 -19.52 18.12
CA GLY A 291 -0.94 -19.82 19.22
C GLY A 291 -1.80 -21.06 18.98
N ALA A 292 -2.11 -21.40 17.73
CA ALA A 292 -2.83 -22.61 17.37
C ALA A 292 -1.95 -23.87 17.45
N GLU A 293 -0.67 -23.77 17.09
CA GLU A 293 0.31 -24.87 17.23
C GLU A 293 0.63 -25.16 18.71
N GLU A 294 0.77 -24.13 19.56
CA GLU A 294 0.95 -24.32 21.01
C GLU A 294 -0.23 -25.01 21.68
N VAL A 295 -1.46 -24.71 21.27
CA VAL A 295 -2.67 -25.36 21.81
C VAL A 295 -2.76 -26.83 21.37
N GLN A 296 -2.37 -27.15 20.14
CA GLN A 296 -2.34 -28.55 19.64
C GLN A 296 -1.22 -29.37 20.28
N ALA A 297 -0.05 -28.77 20.55
CA ALA A 297 1.03 -29.43 21.25
C ALA A 297 0.73 -29.73 22.73
N GLN A 298 -0.16 -28.98 23.36
CA GLN A 298 -0.62 -29.22 24.74
C GLN A 298 -1.74 -30.29 24.82
N GLU A 299 -2.50 -30.53 23.75
CA GLU A 299 -3.52 -31.60 23.70
C GLU A 299 -2.95 -32.99 23.36
N GLU A 300 -1.75 -33.07 22.74
CA GLU A 300 -1.09 -34.34 22.40
C GLU A 300 -0.13 -34.88 23.49
N ALA A 301 -0.02 -34.26 24.66
CA ALA A 301 0.75 -34.83 25.76
C ALA A 301 0.02 -36.05 26.35
N PRO A 302 0.59 -37.28 26.28
CA PRO A 302 -0.13 -38.50 26.65
C PRO A 302 -0.32 -38.56 28.14
N ALA A 303 -1.55 -38.91 28.55
CA ALA A 303 -1.89 -39.35 29.89
C ALA A 303 -1.32 -40.77 30.15
N GLU A 304 0.00 -40.87 30.35
CA GLU A 304 0.66 -42.05 30.89
C GLU A 304 1.44 -41.64 32.13
N GLU A 305 0.80 -41.74 33.29
CA GLU A 305 1.42 -42.02 34.60
C GLU A 305 0.38 -42.01 35.72
N GLN A 306 -0.41 -43.08 35.83
CA GLN A 306 -0.99 -43.51 37.10
C GLN A 306 -1.45 -44.94 36.97
N ALA A 307 -0.47 -45.86 37.07
CA ALA A 307 -0.70 -47.26 37.45
C ALA A 307 0.60 -47.83 38.05
N GLU A 308 0.84 -47.56 39.34
CA GLU A 308 1.49 -48.47 40.28
C GLU A 308 1.13 -48.08 41.72
#